data_d50b814e4d4e5acbf9f1a6f3cad709cc
#
_entry.id   d50b814e4d4e5acbf9f1a6f3cad709cc
#
_cell.length_a   1.000
_cell.length_b   1.000
_cell.length_c   1.000
_cell.angle_alpha   90.00
_cell.angle_beta   90.00
_cell.angle_gamma   90.00
#
_symmetry.space_group_name_H-M   'P 1'
#
loop_
_entity.id
_entity.type
_entity.pdbx_description
1 polymer ?
#
loop_
_entity_poly.entity_id
_entity_poly.type
_entity_poly.pdbx_seq_one_letter_code
_entity_poly.pdbx_strand_id
1 'polypeptide(L)'
;MPHSYFTTIRNYLLELGYEIHHENGASNLLVVSRPEFGIDHLVLGCGEPLLIMEQYLLELPAPNCDIYQRLLQKNRDIIHGAFVLDESGLKVIYRDTLQLDFLDRAALEAVLNSLALVLSEFGDELIEFSHLGSGD
;
A
#
# COMPACT_ATOMS: atom_id res chain seq x y z
N MET A 1 26.19 -17.00 -4.55
CA MET A 1 25.13 -16.23 -5.20
C MET A 1 24.51 -15.27 -4.21
N PRO A 2 24.40 -14.03 -4.58
CA PRO A 2 23.68 -13.11 -3.70
C PRO A 2 22.22 -13.57 -3.59
N HIS A 3 21.72 -13.47 -2.39
CA HIS A 3 20.33 -13.81 -2.14
C HIS A 3 19.41 -12.79 -2.82
N SER A 4 18.41 -13.29 -3.52
CA SER A 4 17.45 -12.41 -4.18
C SER A 4 16.30 -12.10 -3.23
N TYR A 5 16.21 -10.86 -2.77
CA TYR A 5 15.07 -10.41 -1.97
C TYR A 5 13.77 -10.55 -2.75
N PHE A 6 13.81 -10.32 -4.06
CA PHE A 6 12.62 -10.45 -4.90
C PHE A 6 12.02 -11.84 -4.78
N THR A 7 12.84 -12.89 -4.93
CA THR A 7 12.36 -14.26 -4.83
C THR A 7 11.84 -14.58 -3.44
N THR A 8 12.52 -14.11 -2.41
CA THR A 8 12.11 -14.33 -1.02
C THR A 8 10.74 -13.69 -0.76
N ILE A 9 10.56 -12.44 -1.18
CA ILE A 9 9.31 -11.72 -0.98
C ILE A 9 8.19 -12.41 -1.75
N ARG A 10 8.46 -12.82 -2.99
CA ARG A 10 7.49 -13.53 -3.81
C ARG A 10 7.01 -14.80 -3.10
N ASN A 11 7.95 -15.56 -2.55
CA ASN A 11 7.62 -16.80 -1.86
C ASN A 11 6.80 -16.54 -0.59
N TYR A 12 7.17 -15.52 0.19
CA TYR A 12 6.41 -15.15 1.37
C TYR A 12 4.97 -14.76 1.01
N LEU A 13 4.80 -13.99 -0.05
CA LEU A 13 3.46 -13.56 -0.47
C LEU A 13 2.59 -14.75 -0.85
N LEU A 14 3.16 -15.72 -1.56
CA LEU A 14 2.43 -16.94 -1.92
C LEU A 14 2.06 -17.73 -0.66
N GLU A 15 2.98 -17.86 0.29
CA GLU A 15 2.72 -18.57 1.56
C GLU A 15 1.62 -17.87 2.36
N LEU A 16 1.55 -16.53 2.27
CA LEU A 16 0.55 -15.74 2.99
C LEU A 16 -0.80 -15.68 2.26
N GLY A 17 -0.92 -16.33 1.11
CA GLY A 17 -2.19 -16.44 0.41
C GLY A 17 -2.48 -15.32 -0.58
N TYR A 18 -1.45 -14.61 -1.02
CA TYR A 18 -1.63 -13.52 -1.99
C TYR A 18 -1.63 -14.05 -3.41
N GLU A 19 -2.43 -13.40 -4.25
CA GLU A 19 -2.44 -13.59 -5.70
C GLU A 19 -1.44 -12.66 -6.34
N ILE A 20 -0.58 -13.18 -7.21
CA ILE A 20 0.38 -12.35 -7.94
C ILE A 20 -0.20 -12.05 -9.31
N HIS A 21 -0.48 -10.78 -9.57
CA HIS A 21 -1.02 -10.34 -10.87
C HIS A 21 0.07 -10.03 -11.87
N HIS A 22 1.21 -9.54 -11.40
CA HIS A 22 2.32 -9.18 -12.26
C HIS A 22 3.61 -9.34 -11.49
N GLU A 23 4.64 -9.82 -12.17
CA GLU A 23 5.97 -9.87 -11.58
C GLU A 23 7.00 -9.54 -12.65
N ASN A 24 7.99 -8.75 -12.26
CA ASN A 24 9.09 -8.38 -13.14
C ASN A 24 10.39 -8.44 -12.35
N GLY A 25 11.13 -9.54 -12.55
CA GLY A 25 12.38 -9.77 -11.83
C GLY A 25 13.48 -8.79 -12.20
N ALA A 26 13.44 -8.24 -13.42
CA ALA A 26 14.45 -7.29 -13.86
C ALA A 26 14.33 -5.96 -13.12
N SER A 27 13.11 -5.53 -12.82
CA SER A 27 12.86 -4.31 -12.06
C SER A 27 12.54 -4.55 -10.60
N ASN A 28 12.53 -5.82 -10.16
CA ASN A 28 12.20 -6.22 -8.79
C ASN A 28 10.82 -5.72 -8.35
N LEU A 29 9.85 -5.89 -9.22
CA LEU A 29 8.50 -5.38 -9.02
C LEU A 29 7.49 -6.51 -8.96
N LEU A 30 6.59 -6.44 -7.97
CA LEU A 30 5.45 -7.36 -7.82
C LEU A 30 4.17 -6.55 -7.67
N VAL A 31 3.08 -7.05 -8.26
CA VAL A 31 1.74 -6.51 -8.03
C VAL A 31 0.87 -7.65 -7.53
N VAL A 32 0.29 -7.49 -6.35
CA VAL A 32 -0.42 -8.58 -5.67
C VAL A 32 -1.75 -8.10 -5.13
N SER A 33 -2.64 -9.07 -4.86
CA SER A 33 -3.94 -8.81 -4.25
C SER A 33 -4.30 -9.90 -3.25
N ARG A 34 -5.08 -9.51 -2.26
CA ARG A 34 -5.75 -10.41 -1.36
C ARG A 34 -7.11 -9.81 -1.04
N PRO A 35 -8.13 -10.12 -1.87
CA PRO A 35 -9.44 -9.43 -1.80
C PRO A 35 -10.13 -9.51 -0.46
N GLU A 36 -9.99 -10.62 0.26
CA GLU A 36 -10.61 -10.76 1.58
C GLU A 36 -10.09 -9.76 2.60
N PHE A 37 -8.93 -9.16 2.35
CA PHE A 37 -8.35 -8.12 3.19
C PHE A 37 -8.52 -6.73 2.62
N GLY A 38 -9.19 -6.60 1.47
CA GLY A 38 -9.32 -5.32 0.78
C GLY A 38 -8.06 -4.88 0.04
N ILE A 39 -7.04 -5.73 0.02
CA ILE A 39 -5.78 -5.42 -0.65
C ILE A 39 -5.92 -5.73 -2.13
N ASP A 40 -5.76 -4.71 -2.97
CA ASP A 40 -6.00 -4.81 -4.41
C ASP A 40 -4.90 -4.07 -5.16
N HIS A 41 -4.19 -4.81 -6.01
CA HIS A 41 -3.11 -4.27 -6.83
C HIS A 41 -2.07 -3.51 -6.02
N LEU A 42 -1.70 -4.09 -4.87
CA LEU A 42 -0.60 -3.57 -4.08
C LEU A 42 0.70 -3.76 -4.84
N VAL A 43 1.44 -2.68 -5.03
CA VAL A 43 2.72 -2.70 -5.73
C VAL A 43 3.85 -2.79 -4.71
N LEU A 44 4.72 -3.79 -4.88
CA LEU A 44 5.90 -3.95 -4.05
C LEU A 44 7.14 -3.81 -4.93
N GLY A 45 8.03 -2.93 -4.54
CA GLY A 45 9.29 -2.71 -5.27
C GLY A 45 10.47 -2.87 -4.33
N CYS A 46 11.43 -3.71 -4.73
CA CYS A 46 12.68 -3.88 -3.99
C CYS A 46 13.73 -2.96 -4.55
N GLY A 47 14.18 -2.01 -3.73
CA GLY A 47 15.30 -1.16 -4.08
C GLY A 47 16.17 -1.03 -2.86
N GLU A 48 17.27 -1.80 -2.81
CA GLU A 48 18.10 -1.78 -1.61
C GLU A 48 18.40 -0.36 -1.16
N PRO A 49 18.23 -0.07 0.14
CA PRO A 49 18.01 -1.01 1.26
C PRO A 49 16.55 -1.22 1.62
N LEU A 50 15.60 -0.81 0.80
CA LEU A 50 14.18 -0.79 1.19
C LEU A 50 13.32 -1.65 0.29
N LEU A 51 12.28 -2.23 0.88
CA LEU A 51 11.10 -2.70 0.18
C LEU A 51 10.08 -1.57 0.29
N ILE A 52 9.56 -1.11 -0.83
CA ILE A 52 8.55 -0.04 -0.89
C ILE A 52 7.24 -0.67 -1.33
N MET A 53 6.16 -0.34 -0.60
CA MET A 53 4.83 -0.87 -0.88
C MET A 53 3.87 0.29 -1.06
N GLU A 54 3.09 0.25 -2.15
CA GLU A 54 2.11 1.30 -2.43
C GLU A 54 0.84 0.69 -2.98
N GLN A 55 -0.30 1.13 -2.46
CA GLN A 55 -1.59 0.81 -3.04
C GLN A 55 -2.35 2.08 -3.37
N TYR A 56 -2.70 2.25 -4.64
CA TYR A 56 -3.59 3.32 -5.06
C TYR A 56 -4.97 3.07 -4.46
N LEU A 57 -5.55 4.10 -3.87
CA LEU A 57 -6.83 3.97 -3.19
C LEU A 57 -7.96 4.68 -3.93
N LEU A 58 -7.76 5.95 -4.26
CA LEU A 58 -8.80 6.74 -4.90
C LEU A 58 -8.23 8.00 -5.53
N GLU A 59 -9.02 8.60 -6.40
CA GLU A 59 -8.69 9.90 -6.99
C GLU A 59 -9.75 10.91 -6.56
N LEU A 60 -9.29 12.08 -6.09
CA LEU A 60 -10.19 13.17 -5.73
C LEU A 60 -10.62 13.89 -7.00
N PRO A 61 -11.89 14.34 -7.09
CA PRO A 61 -12.35 15.11 -8.25
C PRO A 61 -11.64 16.45 -8.40
N ALA A 62 -11.21 17.03 -7.27
CA ALA A 62 -10.53 18.33 -7.23
C ALA A 62 -9.78 18.45 -5.91
N PRO A 63 -8.81 19.37 -5.81
CA PRO A 63 -8.14 19.61 -4.53
C PRO A 63 -9.15 19.96 -3.44
N ASN A 64 -8.96 19.41 -2.24
CA ASN A 64 -9.91 19.59 -1.15
C ASN A 64 -9.16 19.63 0.18
N CYS A 65 -9.04 20.83 0.74
CA CYS A 65 -8.29 21.03 1.98
C CYS A 65 -8.86 20.24 3.16
N ASP A 66 -10.17 20.08 3.22
CA ASP A 66 -10.82 19.33 4.30
C ASP A 66 -10.42 17.85 4.23
N ILE A 67 -10.40 17.29 3.03
CA ILE A 67 -9.99 15.88 2.86
C ILE A 67 -8.50 15.72 3.21
N TYR A 68 -7.65 16.64 2.75
CA TYR A 68 -6.22 16.58 3.07
C TYR A 68 -6.00 16.61 4.58
N GLN A 69 -6.74 17.48 5.28
CA GLN A 69 -6.64 17.57 6.73
C GLN A 69 -7.03 16.25 7.39
N ARG A 70 -8.12 15.65 6.94
CA ARG A 70 -8.60 14.38 7.49
C ARG A 70 -7.60 13.26 7.24
N LEU A 71 -6.99 13.20 6.06
CA LEU A 71 -5.99 12.19 5.76
C LEU A 71 -4.76 12.33 6.66
N LEU A 72 -4.29 13.55 6.86
CA LEU A 72 -3.16 13.80 7.75
C LEU A 72 -3.49 13.45 9.20
N GLN A 73 -4.72 13.71 9.63
CA GLN A 73 -5.16 13.34 10.96
C GLN A 73 -5.20 11.81 11.14
N LYS A 74 -5.63 11.08 10.11
CA LYS A 74 -5.65 9.62 10.15
C LYS A 74 -4.25 9.04 10.24
N ASN A 75 -3.29 9.67 9.57
CA ASN A 75 -1.90 9.23 9.63
C ASN A 75 -1.35 9.20 11.04
N ARG A 76 -1.86 10.05 11.90
CA ARG A 76 -1.46 10.09 13.31
C ARG A 76 -1.75 8.77 14.02
N ASP A 77 -2.81 8.08 13.62
CA ASP A 77 -3.26 6.85 14.28
C ASP A 77 -2.72 5.58 13.60
N ILE A 78 -2.11 5.72 12.41
CA ILE A 78 -1.56 4.59 11.68
C ILE A 78 -0.16 4.31 12.20
N ILE A 79 0.09 3.05 12.57
CA ILE A 79 1.39 2.65 13.10
C ILE A 79 2.39 2.41 11.99
N HIS A 80 1.97 1.70 10.94
CA HIS A 80 2.82 1.40 9.78
C HIS A 80 2.20 2.01 8.55
N GLY A 81 3.02 2.72 7.79
CA GLY A 81 2.57 3.33 6.56
C GLY A 81 1.83 4.64 6.76
N ALA A 82 1.37 5.21 5.67
CA ALA A 82 0.70 6.51 5.68
C ALA A 82 -0.09 6.70 4.39
N PHE A 83 -1.11 7.54 4.46
CA PHE A 83 -1.75 8.08 3.26
C PHE A 83 -0.84 9.16 2.68
N VAL A 84 -0.57 9.07 1.38
CA VAL A 84 0.23 10.05 0.66
C VAL A 84 -0.48 10.44 -0.62
N LEU A 85 -0.06 11.55 -1.21
CA LEU A 85 -0.59 12.02 -2.49
C LEU A 85 0.49 11.86 -3.54
N ASP A 86 0.07 11.64 -4.80
CA ASP A 86 0.98 11.69 -5.91
C ASP A 86 1.27 13.16 -6.28
N GLU A 87 2.03 13.37 -7.35
CA GLU A 87 2.43 14.73 -7.77
C GLU A 87 1.25 15.62 -8.12
N SER A 88 0.15 15.03 -8.59
CA SER A 88 -1.04 15.81 -8.94
C SER A 88 -1.77 16.33 -7.71
N GLY A 89 -1.54 15.73 -6.55
CA GLY A 89 -2.29 16.05 -5.35
C GLY A 89 -3.70 15.49 -5.33
N LEU A 90 -4.08 14.69 -6.33
CA LEU A 90 -5.44 14.17 -6.46
C LEU A 90 -5.53 12.67 -6.19
N LYS A 91 -4.44 11.93 -6.40
CA LYS A 91 -4.46 10.49 -6.17
C LYS A 91 -3.97 10.19 -4.77
N VAL A 92 -4.82 9.50 -4.00
CA VAL A 92 -4.51 9.09 -2.63
C VAL A 92 -3.97 7.68 -2.67
N ILE A 93 -2.82 7.49 -2.06
CA ILE A 93 -2.08 6.24 -2.07
C ILE A 93 -1.75 5.88 -0.63
N TYR A 94 -1.85 4.60 -0.28
CA TYR A 94 -1.26 4.09 0.96
C TYR A 94 0.17 3.68 0.65
N ARG A 95 1.12 4.13 1.44
CA ARG A 95 2.54 3.85 1.24
C ARG A 95 3.18 3.38 2.54
N ASP A 96 4.02 2.36 2.44
CA ASP A 96 4.81 1.88 3.56
C ASP A 96 6.17 1.40 3.04
N THR A 97 7.13 1.31 3.94
CA THR A 97 8.45 0.80 3.62
C THR A 97 8.91 -0.17 4.69
N LEU A 98 9.77 -1.10 4.29
CA LEU A 98 10.36 -2.07 5.20
C LEU A 98 11.84 -2.20 4.83
N GLN A 99 12.72 -2.12 5.83
CA GLN A 99 14.14 -2.32 5.58
C GLN A 99 14.38 -3.78 5.23
N LEU A 100 15.07 -4.02 4.11
CA LEU A 100 15.32 -5.38 3.64
C LEU A 100 16.18 -6.19 4.63
N ASP A 101 17.04 -5.52 5.38
CA ASP A 101 17.85 -6.19 6.41
C ASP A 101 17.00 -6.84 7.51
N PHE A 102 15.80 -6.35 7.73
CA PHE A 102 14.90 -6.89 8.75
C PHE A 102 13.77 -7.72 8.16
N LEU A 103 13.87 -8.03 6.86
CA LEU A 103 12.82 -8.78 6.18
C LEU A 103 12.80 -10.24 6.64
N ASP A 104 11.66 -10.66 7.16
CA ASP A 104 11.30 -12.06 7.28
C ASP A 104 9.79 -12.15 7.03
N ARG A 105 9.26 -13.37 7.03
CA ARG A 105 7.84 -13.54 6.73
C ARG A 105 6.96 -12.84 7.76
N ALA A 106 7.33 -12.90 9.03
CA ALA A 106 6.55 -12.26 10.08
C ALA A 106 6.54 -10.74 9.95
N ALA A 107 7.68 -10.14 9.60
CA ALA A 107 7.76 -8.70 9.40
C ALA A 107 6.91 -8.25 8.21
N LEU A 108 6.97 -9.00 7.11
CA LEU A 108 6.15 -8.69 5.94
C LEU A 108 4.67 -8.86 6.26
N GLU A 109 4.31 -9.93 6.95
CA GLU A 109 2.93 -10.17 7.35
C GLU A 109 2.39 -9.05 8.24
N ALA A 110 3.20 -8.56 9.18
CA ALA A 110 2.80 -7.48 10.08
C ALA A 110 2.47 -6.20 9.30
N VAL A 111 3.29 -5.86 8.31
CA VAL A 111 3.06 -4.68 7.47
C VAL A 111 1.79 -4.84 6.64
N LEU A 112 1.59 -6.03 6.06
CA LEU A 112 0.40 -6.31 5.25
C LEU A 112 -0.87 -6.31 6.11
N ASN A 113 -0.80 -6.83 7.32
CA ASN A 113 -1.93 -6.80 8.26
C ASN A 113 -2.26 -5.36 8.67
N SER A 114 -1.27 -4.51 8.80
CA SER A 114 -1.49 -3.10 9.10
C SER A 114 -2.26 -2.42 7.96
N LEU A 115 -1.89 -2.69 6.71
CA LEU A 115 -2.64 -2.19 5.56
C LEU A 115 -4.08 -2.70 5.59
N ALA A 116 -4.27 -3.99 5.82
CA ALA A 116 -5.62 -4.58 5.87
C ALA A 116 -6.46 -3.88 6.95
N LEU A 117 -5.89 -3.60 8.11
CA LEU A 117 -6.58 -2.91 9.18
C LEU A 117 -6.97 -1.49 8.79
N VAL A 118 -6.07 -0.75 8.15
CA VAL A 118 -6.34 0.61 7.67
C VAL A 118 -7.49 0.60 6.67
N LEU A 119 -7.47 -0.33 5.72
CA LEU A 119 -8.52 -0.44 4.72
C LEU A 119 -9.88 -0.79 5.36
N SER A 120 -9.87 -1.66 6.35
CA SER A 120 -11.09 -2.02 7.08
C SER A 120 -11.63 -0.85 7.89
N GLU A 121 -10.75 -0.11 8.53
CA GLU A 121 -11.12 0.97 9.45
C GLU A 121 -11.59 2.21 8.73
N PHE A 122 -10.92 2.58 7.64
CA PHE A 122 -11.16 3.84 6.94
C PHE A 122 -11.81 3.67 5.57
N GLY A 123 -12.08 2.43 5.14
CA GLY A 123 -12.54 2.17 3.78
C GLY A 123 -13.79 2.93 3.38
N ASP A 124 -14.79 2.98 4.24
CA ASP A 124 -16.05 3.67 3.92
C ASP A 124 -15.83 5.17 3.74
N GLU A 125 -15.02 5.76 4.59
CA GLU A 125 -14.70 7.19 4.51
C GLU A 125 -13.88 7.50 3.27
N LEU A 126 -12.97 6.63 2.89
CA LEU A 126 -12.18 6.79 1.67
C LEU A 126 -13.07 6.77 0.43
N ILE A 127 -14.05 5.88 0.40
CA ILE A 127 -15.02 5.85 -0.70
C ILE A 127 -15.80 7.16 -0.76
N GLU A 128 -16.20 7.67 0.39
CA GLU A 128 -16.91 8.93 0.48
C GLU A 128 -16.06 10.09 -0.08
N PHE A 129 -14.77 10.11 0.23
CA PHE A 129 -13.87 11.14 -0.28
C PHE A 129 -13.83 11.16 -1.80
N SER A 130 -13.91 10.01 -2.45
CA SER A 130 -13.86 9.93 -3.91
C SER A 130 -15.06 10.58 -4.56
N HIS A 131 -16.14 10.80 -3.82
CA HIS A 131 -17.37 11.42 -4.34
C HIS A 131 -17.50 12.88 -3.94
N LEU A 132 -16.73 13.35 -2.96
CA LEU A 132 -16.87 14.74 -2.49
C LEU A 132 -16.34 15.71 -3.55
N GLY A 133 -17.11 16.72 -3.84
CA GLY A 133 -16.75 17.73 -4.82
C GLY A 133 -17.06 17.33 -6.26
N SER A 134 -17.69 16.19 -6.47
CA SER A 134 -18.02 15.72 -7.82
C SER A 134 -19.39 16.24 -8.27
N GLY A 135 -19.72 17.41 -7.93
CA GLY A 135 -20.88 18.06 -8.53
C GLY A 135 -22.11 18.06 -7.70
N ASP A 136 -22.02 18.01 -6.58
CA ASP A 136 -23.16 18.18 -5.80
C ASP A 136 -24.35 18.44 -6.40
#